data_81f6d5a5243fa1c1be9d3565713936e4
#
_entry.id   81f6d5a5243fa1c1be9d3565713936e4
#
_cell.length_a   1.000
_cell.length_b   1.000
_cell.length_c   1.000
_cell.angle_alpha   90.00
_cell.angle_beta   90.00
_cell.angle_gamma   90.00
#
_symmetry.space_group_name_H-M   'P 1'
#
loop_
_entity.id
_entity.type
_entity.pdbx_description
1 polymer ?
#
loop_
_entity_poly.entity_id
_entity_poly.type
_entity_poly.pdbx_seq_one_letter_code
_entity_poly.pdbx_strand_id
1 'polypeptide(L)'
;MCIRDRGRTAYLSCAAAALAAEIDLLSGIAVAFPRSPMVTAAVAWELADVSSGRFRLGLGTQVRAHVERRYGSEFDPPGPRMRDYVGALRAIFAAYRGTDDLDYDGEFWKLSLLPAMWSPGPIAVPDPPIDIAAVNPWMLEMAGEVADGVHVHPLNTPVYLDQSVLPNLRTGSAKVGRSAADLELIVPSFAAPGSTSEEVNQWREMARMQVAFYGSTPNYAFIFDQLGRPGTTERIRAKQKAGDIAGMAAVVDDELLDEFCISGDWADVVDRLSNRYRNVATRVVLYFAGMAWARDRTALGRWGELALALRAVSPPTG
;
A
#
# COMPACT_ATOMS: atom_id res chain seq x y z
N MET A 1 0.69 -7.49 -9.55
CA MET A 1 -0.16 -8.13 -8.52
C MET A 1 0.23 -7.58 -7.15
N CYS A 2 -0.74 -7.11 -6.36
CA CYS A 2 -0.50 -6.57 -5.02
C CYS A 2 -0.87 -7.63 -3.96
N ILE A 3 0.06 -8.00 -3.09
CA ILE A 3 -0.11 -9.05 -2.09
C ILE A 3 0.00 -8.44 -0.69
N ARG A 4 -1.00 -8.71 0.17
CA ARG A 4 -1.05 -8.24 1.55
C ARG A 4 -0.59 -9.31 2.54
N ASP A 5 0.13 -8.89 3.58
CA ASP A 5 0.57 -9.74 4.69
C ASP A 5 -0.60 -9.96 5.70
N ARG A 6 -1.60 -10.76 5.26
CA ARG A 6 -2.77 -11.14 6.07
C ARG A 6 -2.73 -12.62 6.42
N GLY A 7 -1.91 -13.01 7.38
CA GLY A 7 -1.81 -14.39 7.87
C GLY A 7 -0.94 -15.33 7.01
N ARG A 8 -0.68 -14.99 5.73
CA ARG A 8 0.31 -15.63 4.86
C ARG A 8 1.41 -14.64 4.54
N THR A 9 2.63 -15.11 4.36
CA THR A 9 3.72 -14.22 3.95
C THR A 9 3.52 -13.74 2.52
N ALA A 10 3.58 -12.42 2.31
CA ALA A 10 3.46 -11.81 0.99
C ALA A 10 4.57 -12.29 0.05
N TYR A 11 5.77 -12.50 0.57
CA TYR A 11 6.96 -12.86 -0.21
C TYR A 11 6.84 -14.21 -0.92
N LEU A 12 6.36 -15.25 -0.23
CA LEU A 12 6.13 -16.57 -0.86
C LEU A 12 5.07 -16.51 -1.97
N SER A 13 4.04 -15.69 -1.79
CA SER A 13 3.03 -15.49 -2.82
C SER A 13 3.59 -14.73 -4.03
N CYS A 14 4.46 -13.73 -3.78
CA CYS A 14 5.17 -13.04 -4.86
C CYS A 14 6.13 -13.96 -5.60
N ALA A 15 6.89 -14.81 -4.89
CA ALA A 15 7.79 -15.79 -5.51
C ALA A 15 7.02 -16.78 -6.40
N ALA A 16 5.93 -17.34 -5.89
CA ALA A 16 5.08 -18.26 -6.68
C ALA A 16 4.50 -17.57 -7.93
N ALA A 17 4.10 -16.31 -7.83
CA ALA A 17 3.58 -15.55 -8.95
C ALA A 17 4.67 -15.16 -9.96
N ALA A 18 5.89 -14.83 -9.51
CA ALA A 18 7.03 -14.54 -10.36
C ALA A 18 7.40 -15.71 -11.27
N LEU A 19 7.33 -16.93 -10.72
CA LEU A 19 7.60 -18.17 -11.46
C LEU A 19 6.45 -18.59 -12.40
N ALA A 20 5.22 -18.14 -12.12
CA ALA A 20 4.03 -18.56 -12.86
C ALA A 20 3.63 -17.60 -13.98
N ALA A 21 4.03 -16.33 -13.93
CA ALA A 21 3.58 -15.32 -14.89
C ALA A 21 4.54 -14.11 -14.98
N GLU A 22 4.61 -13.54 -16.15
CA GLU A 22 5.35 -12.29 -16.42
C GLU A 22 4.51 -11.05 -16.08
N ILE A 23 4.32 -10.80 -14.81
CA ILE A 23 3.54 -9.66 -14.28
C ILE A 23 4.35 -8.86 -13.28
N ASP A 24 4.04 -7.57 -13.16
CA ASP A 24 4.56 -6.74 -12.07
C ASP A 24 4.03 -7.21 -10.73
N LEU A 25 4.91 -7.28 -9.76
CA LEU A 25 4.63 -7.77 -8.42
C LEU A 25 4.97 -6.69 -7.39
N LEU A 26 4.12 -6.56 -6.39
CA LEU A 26 4.41 -5.70 -5.25
C LEU A 26 3.80 -6.29 -3.97
N SER A 27 4.51 -6.15 -2.85
CA SER A 27 3.91 -6.36 -1.55
C SER A 27 3.10 -5.12 -1.15
N GLY A 28 1.83 -5.26 -0.87
CA GLY A 28 0.98 -4.13 -0.50
C GLY A 28 0.20 -4.35 0.78
N ILE A 29 0.88 -4.36 1.88
CA ILE A 29 2.30 -4.17 2.26
C ILE A 29 2.81 -5.36 3.08
N ALA A 30 4.13 -5.55 3.11
CA ALA A 30 4.78 -6.39 4.11
C ALA A 30 5.07 -5.57 5.38
N VAL A 31 4.90 -6.19 6.55
CA VAL A 31 5.17 -5.52 7.82
C VAL A 31 6.68 -5.49 8.06
N ALA A 32 7.26 -4.30 8.23
CA ALA A 32 8.71 -4.12 8.31
C ALA A 32 9.32 -4.66 9.62
N PHE A 33 8.87 -4.15 10.76
CA PHE A 33 9.55 -4.30 12.05
C PHE A 33 9.71 -5.73 12.59
N PRO A 34 8.84 -6.70 12.27
CA PRO A 34 9.06 -8.10 12.66
C PRO A 34 10.25 -8.78 11.99
N ARG A 35 10.85 -8.15 10.99
CA ARG A 35 12.01 -8.69 10.25
C ARG A 35 13.17 -7.71 10.31
N SER A 36 14.39 -8.20 10.48
CA SER A 36 15.55 -7.32 10.33
C SER A 36 15.65 -6.80 8.89
N PRO A 37 16.25 -5.61 8.68
CA PRO A 37 16.53 -5.11 7.32
C PRO A 37 17.31 -6.13 6.47
N MET A 38 18.27 -6.84 7.07
CA MET A 38 19.06 -7.86 6.37
C MET A 38 18.18 -8.98 5.80
N VAL A 39 17.24 -9.51 6.60
CA VAL A 39 16.33 -10.58 6.16
C VAL A 39 15.38 -10.06 5.06
N THR A 40 14.89 -8.84 5.21
CA THR A 40 14.02 -8.24 4.20
C THR A 40 14.77 -7.94 2.91
N ALA A 41 16.01 -7.44 3.01
CA ALA A 41 16.86 -7.17 1.86
C ALA A 41 17.17 -8.45 1.06
N ALA A 42 17.53 -9.53 1.72
CA ALA A 42 17.81 -10.81 1.06
C ALA A 42 16.58 -11.30 0.26
N VAL A 43 15.41 -11.30 0.89
CA VAL A 43 14.16 -11.73 0.22
C VAL A 43 13.79 -10.80 -0.94
N ALA A 44 13.96 -9.49 -0.77
CA ALA A 44 13.64 -8.52 -1.82
C ALA A 44 14.58 -8.65 -3.02
N TRP A 45 15.88 -8.90 -2.75
CA TRP A 45 16.91 -9.11 -3.76
C TRP A 45 16.63 -10.34 -4.61
N GLU A 46 16.36 -11.48 -3.96
CA GLU A 46 16.01 -12.72 -4.65
C GLU A 46 14.70 -12.56 -5.46
N LEU A 47 13.70 -11.87 -4.92
CA LEU A 47 12.44 -11.59 -5.64
C LEU A 47 12.67 -10.67 -6.85
N ALA A 48 13.54 -9.70 -6.75
CA ALA A 48 13.90 -8.84 -7.89
C ALA A 48 14.56 -9.66 -9.00
N ASP A 49 15.51 -10.53 -8.65
CA ASP A 49 16.19 -11.40 -9.61
C ASP A 49 15.22 -12.38 -10.28
N VAL A 50 14.50 -13.19 -9.50
CA VAL A 50 13.54 -14.20 -10.00
C VAL A 50 12.42 -13.57 -10.83
N SER A 51 11.99 -12.35 -10.51
CA SER A 51 10.97 -11.64 -11.28
C SER A 51 11.54 -10.85 -12.47
N SER A 52 12.86 -10.90 -12.73
CA SER A 52 13.53 -10.08 -13.75
C SER A 52 13.24 -8.58 -13.58
N GLY A 53 13.36 -8.07 -12.35
CA GLY A 53 13.18 -6.66 -12.00
C GLY A 53 11.73 -6.21 -11.86
N ARG A 54 10.74 -7.11 -11.94
CA ARG A 54 9.31 -6.74 -11.84
C ARG A 54 8.77 -6.69 -10.41
N PHE A 55 9.61 -6.90 -9.39
CA PHE A 55 9.19 -6.84 -7.99
C PHE A 55 9.47 -5.47 -7.38
N ARG A 56 8.50 -4.95 -6.62
CA ARG A 56 8.59 -3.75 -5.77
C ARG A 56 8.35 -4.13 -4.32
N LEU A 57 9.19 -3.65 -3.42
CA LEU A 57 9.12 -3.91 -1.99
C LEU A 57 8.21 -2.88 -1.29
N GLY A 58 6.93 -3.17 -1.14
CA GLY A 58 6.01 -2.34 -0.36
C GLY A 58 6.05 -2.69 1.13
N LEU A 59 6.41 -1.72 1.95
CA LEU A 59 6.58 -1.83 3.40
C LEU A 59 5.59 -0.96 4.16
N GLY A 60 5.24 -1.38 5.38
CA GLY A 60 4.47 -0.56 6.30
C GLY A 60 4.80 -0.86 7.74
N THR A 61 4.57 0.12 8.62
CA THR A 61 4.78 -0.03 10.06
C THR A 61 3.76 -0.95 10.72
N GLN A 62 2.59 -1.11 10.11
CA GLN A 62 1.42 -1.69 10.77
C GLN A 62 1.00 -0.84 12.00
N VAL A 63 0.08 -1.32 12.82
CA VAL A 63 -0.30 -0.66 14.08
C VAL A 63 0.37 -1.32 15.28
N ARG A 64 0.64 -0.54 16.34
CA ARG A 64 1.33 -0.98 17.57
C ARG A 64 0.88 -2.34 18.07
N ALA A 65 -0.44 -2.53 18.23
CA ALA A 65 -0.99 -3.75 18.80
C ALA A 65 -0.60 -5.03 18.01
N HIS A 66 -0.49 -4.92 16.68
CA HIS A 66 -0.04 -6.04 15.87
C HIS A 66 1.48 -6.25 15.98
N VAL A 67 2.28 -5.18 15.94
CA VAL A 67 3.73 -5.29 16.03
C VAL A 67 4.16 -5.87 17.37
N GLU A 68 3.65 -5.31 18.47
CA GLU A 68 4.05 -5.74 19.82
C GLU A 68 3.42 -7.07 20.23
N ARG A 69 2.09 -7.23 20.06
CA ARG A 69 1.34 -8.34 20.66
C ARG A 69 1.19 -9.55 19.75
N ARG A 70 1.33 -9.38 18.43
CA ARG A 70 1.24 -10.47 17.46
C ARG A 70 2.61 -10.91 16.97
N TYR A 71 3.53 -9.97 16.79
CA TYR A 71 4.86 -10.24 16.27
C TYR A 71 5.97 -10.22 17.33
N GLY A 72 5.69 -9.69 18.53
CA GLY A 72 6.68 -9.61 19.61
C GLY A 72 7.85 -8.68 19.30
N SER A 73 7.62 -7.65 18.49
CA SER A 73 8.65 -6.73 18.02
C SER A 73 8.42 -5.32 18.57
N GLU A 74 9.47 -4.52 18.62
CA GLU A 74 9.40 -3.11 19.00
C GLU A 74 8.68 -2.27 17.93
N PHE A 75 7.86 -1.32 18.39
CA PHE A 75 7.12 -0.43 17.51
C PHE A 75 7.64 1.01 17.52
N ASP A 76 7.96 1.57 18.69
CA ASP A 76 8.26 2.98 18.87
C ASP A 76 9.72 3.35 18.62
N PRO A 77 9.94 4.55 18.14
CA PRO A 77 9.01 5.43 17.41
C PRO A 77 8.87 4.95 15.96
N PRO A 78 7.64 4.75 15.42
CA PRO A 78 7.45 4.05 14.15
C PRO A 78 7.97 4.80 12.93
N GLY A 79 7.89 6.12 12.92
CA GLY A 79 8.35 6.92 11.80
C GLY A 79 9.87 6.96 11.65
N PRO A 80 10.63 7.43 12.65
CA PRO A 80 12.09 7.39 12.64
C PRO A 80 12.63 5.98 12.38
N ARG A 81 12.03 4.96 13.03
CA ARG A 81 12.38 3.55 12.82
C ARG A 81 12.18 3.10 11.36
N MET A 82 11.09 3.53 10.68
CA MET A 82 10.88 3.20 9.28
C MET A 82 11.88 3.91 8.36
N ARG A 83 12.20 5.18 8.64
CA ARG A 83 13.25 5.91 7.89
C ARG A 83 14.58 5.19 7.97
N ASP A 84 14.98 4.81 9.17
CA ASP A 84 16.24 4.10 9.42
C ASP A 84 16.24 2.70 8.77
N TYR A 85 15.09 2.01 8.80
CA TYR A 85 14.91 0.73 8.11
C TYR A 85 15.15 0.83 6.59
N VAL A 86 14.64 1.87 5.95
CA VAL A 86 14.87 2.11 4.51
C VAL A 86 16.33 2.44 4.23
N GLY A 87 16.97 3.25 5.08
CA GLY A 87 18.40 3.54 4.98
C GLY A 87 19.24 2.28 5.06
N ALA A 88 18.94 1.40 6.03
CA ALA A 88 19.60 0.11 6.20
C ALA A 88 19.41 -0.80 4.97
N LEU A 89 18.19 -0.86 4.38
CA LEU A 89 17.95 -1.63 3.16
C LEU A 89 18.80 -1.14 1.99
N ARG A 90 18.89 0.18 1.79
CA ARG A 90 19.71 0.75 0.70
C ARG A 90 21.20 0.45 0.88
N ALA A 91 21.71 0.54 2.12
CA ALA A 91 23.10 0.17 2.43
C ALA A 91 23.37 -1.32 2.15
N ILE A 92 22.42 -2.21 2.50
CA ILE A 92 22.54 -3.64 2.20
C ILE A 92 22.50 -3.89 0.68
N PHE A 93 21.63 -3.23 -0.07
CA PHE A 93 21.57 -3.37 -1.54
C PHE A 93 22.88 -2.90 -2.19
N ALA A 94 23.45 -1.77 -1.74
CA ALA A 94 24.75 -1.30 -2.22
C ALA A 94 25.85 -2.32 -1.95
N ALA A 95 25.87 -2.94 -0.75
CA ALA A 95 26.81 -4.00 -0.42
C ALA A 95 26.60 -5.28 -1.26
N TYR A 96 25.35 -5.69 -1.53
CA TYR A 96 25.06 -6.82 -2.43
C TYR A 96 25.49 -6.53 -3.86
N ARG A 97 25.34 -5.26 -4.30
CA ARG A 97 25.79 -4.79 -5.61
C ARG A 97 27.32 -4.76 -5.72
N GLY A 98 28.00 -4.68 -4.60
CA GLY A 98 29.48 -4.51 -4.54
C GLY A 98 29.93 -3.08 -4.85
N THR A 99 29.03 -2.09 -4.72
CA THR A 99 29.37 -0.66 -4.88
C THR A 99 29.96 -0.07 -3.61
N ASP A 100 29.56 -0.58 -2.45
CA ASP A 100 30.03 -0.14 -1.13
C ASP A 100 30.18 -1.33 -0.19
N ASP A 101 31.04 -1.20 0.82
CA ASP A 101 31.09 -2.14 1.95
C ASP A 101 29.87 -1.91 2.85
N LEU A 102 29.41 -2.96 3.55
CA LEU A 102 28.34 -2.82 4.51
C LEU A 102 28.86 -2.15 5.80
N ASP A 103 28.61 -0.86 5.91
CA ASP A 103 28.90 -0.04 7.11
C ASP A 103 27.73 0.93 7.35
N TYR A 104 26.69 0.45 8.00
CA TYR A 104 25.47 1.24 8.31
C TYR A 104 25.36 1.45 9.82
N ASP A 105 25.52 2.70 10.29
CA ASP A 105 25.39 3.11 11.69
C ASP A 105 24.14 3.98 11.89
N GLY A 106 22.96 3.35 11.80
CA GLY A 106 21.68 4.00 12.02
C GLY A 106 21.30 4.11 13.49
N GLU A 107 20.18 4.76 13.75
CA GLU A 107 19.65 4.91 15.12
C GLU A 107 19.16 3.56 15.70
N PHE A 108 18.50 2.74 14.88
CA PHE A 108 17.85 1.50 15.29
C PHE A 108 18.58 0.25 14.77
N TRP A 109 19.29 0.36 13.66
CA TRP A 109 20.05 -0.75 13.07
C TRP A 109 21.50 -0.37 12.83
N LYS A 110 22.40 -1.25 13.27
CA LYS A 110 23.84 -1.15 13.03
C LYS A 110 24.30 -2.41 12.32
N LEU A 111 24.82 -2.26 11.11
CA LEU A 111 25.15 -3.37 10.21
C LEU A 111 26.54 -3.13 9.64
N SER A 112 27.50 -3.98 10.04
CA SER A 112 28.92 -3.83 9.64
C SER A 112 29.57 -5.18 9.28
N LEU A 113 28.75 -6.21 9.03
CA LEU A 113 29.29 -7.55 8.75
C LEU A 113 28.55 -8.18 7.55
N LEU A 114 29.25 -8.31 6.43
CA LEU A 114 28.80 -9.09 5.27
C LEU A 114 30.00 -9.77 4.62
N PRO A 115 30.46 -10.93 5.14
CA PRO A 115 31.53 -11.68 4.48
C PRO A 115 31.11 -12.11 3.07
N ALA A 116 32.05 -12.14 2.14
CA ALA A 116 31.78 -12.42 0.73
C ALA A 116 31.01 -13.73 0.49
N MET A 117 31.25 -14.76 1.28
CA MET A 117 30.54 -16.04 1.19
C MET A 117 29.07 -15.97 1.64
N TRP A 118 28.63 -14.86 2.28
CA TRP A 118 27.27 -14.63 2.74
C TRP A 118 26.53 -13.57 1.90
N SER A 119 27.23 -12.95 0.95
CA SER A 119 26.62 -12.03 0.01
C SER A 119 26.03 -12.83 -1.15
N PRO A 120 24.78 -12.53 -1.59
CA PRO A 120 24.22 -13.12 -2.81
C PRO A 120 24.94 -12.63 -4.06
N GLY A 121 25.71 -11.54 -3.96
CA GLY A 121 26.34 -10.87 -5.10
C GLY A 121 25.38 -10.03 -5.94
N PRO A 122 25.89 -9.38 -6.98
CA PRO A 122 25.09 -8.52 -7.84
C PRO A 122 24.12 -9.34 -8.72
N ILE A 123 22.94 -8.78 -8.95
CA ILE A 123 21.92 -9.29 -9.89
C ILE A 123 21.90 -8.47 -11.17
N ALA A 124 21.39 -9.03 -12.25
CA ALA A 124 21.36 -8.37 -13.58
C ALA A 124 20.32 -7.26 -13.70
N VAL A 125 19.41 -7.15 -12.74
CA VAL A 125 18.34 -6.15 -12.72
C VAL A 125 18.67 -5.02 -11.73
N PRO A 126 18.00 -3.85 -11.81
CA PRO A 126 18.12 -2.78 -10.81
C PRO A 126 17.75 -3.25 -9.39
N ASP A 127 18.14 -2.48 -8.38
CA ASP A 127 17.72 -2.69 -7.00
C ASP A 127 16.20 -2.66 -6.91
N PRO A 128 15.60 -3.53 -6.07
CA PRO A 128 14.15 -3.52 -5.90
C PRO A 128 13.69 -2.17 -5.34
N PRO A 129 12.76 -1.47 -6.03
CA PRO A 129 12.20 -0.22 -5.50
C PRO A 129 11.52 -0.44 -4.14
N ILE A 130 11.68 0.53 -3.24
CA ILE A 130 11.13 0.50 -1.88
C ILE A 130 9.94 1.45 -1.80
N ASP A 131 8.74 0.90 -1.62
CA ASP A 131 7.52 1.68 -1.44
C ASP A 131 7.10 1.66 0.03
N ILE A 132 6.56 2.77 0.54
CA ILE A 132 6.14 2.91 1.94
C ILE A 132 4.65 3.19 2.03
N ALA A 133 3.94 2.49 2.93
CA ALA A 133 2.59 2.86 3.30
C ALA A 133 2.61 4.05 4.27
N ALA A 134 2.02 5.16 3.84
CA ALA A 134 1.96 6.39 4.61
C ALA A 134 0.54 6.95 4.64
N VAL A 135 0.14 7.53 5.79
CA VAL A 135 -1.20 8.10 5.99
C VAL A 135 -1.15 9.51 6.55
N ASN A 136 -0.44 9.73 7.66
CA ASN A 136 -0.37 11.04 8.29
C ASN A 136 0.71 11.92 7.64
N PRO A 137 0.66 13.25 7.84
CA PRO A 137 1.59 14.20 7.23
C PRO A 137 3.05 13.83 7.43
N TRP A 138 3.45 13.50 8.65
CA TRP A 138 4.84 13.15 8.96
C TRP A 138 5.33 11.93 8.16
N MET A 139 4.51 10.87 8.08
CA MET A 139 4.86 9.66 7.32
C MET A 139 4.88 9.92 5.82
N LEU A 140 3.99 10.77 5.31
CA LEU A 140 3.98 11.18 3.91
C LEU A 140 5.21 12.01 3.55
N GLU A 141 5.60 12.98 4.39
CA GLU A 141 6.84 13.72 4.18
C GLU A 141 8.06 12.79 4.18
N MET A 142 8.16 11.92 5.20
CA MET A 142 9.26 10.94 5.28
C MET A 142 9.30 10.01 4.07
N ALA A 143 8.14 9.53 3.60
CA ALA A 143 8.09 8.74 2.37
C ALA A 143 8.54 9.55 1.15
N GLY A 144 8.16 10.84 1.07
CA GLY A 144 8.68 11.79 0.10
C GLY A 144 10.20 11.92 0.12
N GLU A 145 10.84 11.82 1.30
CA GLU A 145 12.29 11.90 1.45
C GLU A 145 13.02 10.62 0.99
N VAL A 146 12.50 9.42 1.34
CA VAL A 146 13.32 8.18 1.28
C VAL A 146 12.76 7.05 0.41
N ALA A 147 11.46 7.07 0.03
CA ALA A 147 10.83 5.97 -0.70
C ALA A 147 10.90 6.16 -2.22
N ASP A 148 10.74 5.08 -2.99
CA ASP A 148 10.59 5.12 -4.45
C ASP A 148 9.11 5.15 -4.85
N GLY A 149 8.21 4.85 -3.92
CA GLY A 149 6.78 4.97 -4.10
C GLY A 149 6.03 4.97 -2.78
N VAL A 150 4.73 5.25 -2.86
CA VAL A 150 3.86 5.35 -1.70
C VAL A 150 2.60 4.54 -1.88
N HIS A 151 2.34 3.63 -0.95
CA HIS A 151 1.04 2.98 -0.82
C HIS A 151 0.10 3.89 -0.04
N VAL A 152 -0.84 4.49 -0.75
CA VAL A 152 -1.92 5.25 -0.13
C VAL A 152 -2.86 4.29 0.63
N HIS A 153 -3.42 4.76 1.73
CA HIS A 153 -4.36 3.95 2.50
C HIS A 153 -5.67 3.71 1.73
N PRO A 154 -6.32 2.54 1.84
CA PRO A 154 -7.62 2.29 1.19
C PRO A 154 -8.73 3.27 1.61
N LEU A 155 -8.63 3.87 2.80
CA LEU A 155 -9.50 4.96 3.24
C LEU A 155 -8.98 6.26 2.61
N ASN A 156 -9.18 6.42 1.31
CA ASN A 156 -8.76 7.60 0.56
C ASN A 156 -9.91 8.21 -0.22
N THR A 157 -9.86 9.52 -0.36
CA THR A 157 -10.81 10.35 -1.12
C THR A 157 -10.03 11.35 -1.96
N PRO A 158 -10.65 11.97 -3.00
CA PRO A 158 -10.00 13.05 -3.74
C PRO A 158 -9.53 14.19 -2.83
N VAL A 159 -10.33 14.55 -1.83
CA VAL A 159 -10.00 15.61 -0.86
C VAL A 159 -8.73 15.24 -0.04
N TYR A 160 -8.67 14.01 0.47
CA TYR A 160 -7.50 13.54 1.21
C TYR A 160 -6.24 13.49 0.33
N LEU A 161 -6.37 13.03 -0.92
CA LEU A 161 -5.25 13.01 -1.87
C LEU A 161 -4.71 14.42 -2.13
N ASP A 162 -5.60 15.38 -2.38
CA ASP A 162 -5.24 16.76 -2.71
C ASP A 162 -4.74 17.56 -1.49
N GLN A 163 -5.39 17.44 -0.34
CA GLN A 163 -5.08 18.26 0.85
C GLN A 163 -3.99 17.66 1.73
N SER A 164 -3.76 16.35 1.70
CA SER A 164 -2.79 15.69 2.58
C SER A 164 -1.71 14.93 1.81
N VAL A 165 -2.07 14.03 0.92
CA VAL A 165 -1.08 13.13 0.31
C VAL A 165 -0.11 13.91 -0.56
N LEU A 166 -0.59 14.56 -1.61
CA LEU A 166 0.27 15.25 -2.58
C LEU A 166 1.09 16.40 -1.98
N PRO A 167 0.55 17.27 -1.11
CA PRO A 167 1.34 18.35 -0.52
C PRO A 167 2.47 17.85 0.36
N ASN A 168 2.22 16.85 1.22
CA ASN A 168 3.25 16.33 2.11
C ASN A 168 4.33 15.54 1.36
N LEU A 169 3.98 14.79 0.32
CA LEU A 169 4.97 14.15 -0.56
C LEU A 169 5.87 15.18 -1.25
N ARG A 170 5.30 16.29 -1.76
CA ARG A 170 6.08 17.39 -2.35
C ARG A 170 7.02 18.01 -1.33
N THR A 171 6.54 18.28 -0.11
CA THR A 171 7.36 18.81 0.98
C THR A 171 8.53 17.88 1.30
N GLY A 172 8.28 16.59 1.45
CA GLY A 172 9.32 15.61 1.74
C GLY A 172 10.34 15.47 0.60
N SER A 173 9.88 15.35 -0.64
CA SER A 173 10.75 15.24 -1.81
C SER A 173 11.64 16.48 -1.99
N ALA A 174 11.09 17.68 -1.75
CA ALA A 174 11.84 18.93 -1.87
C ALA A 174 12.99 19.02 -0.85
N LYS A 175 12.87 18.43 0.35
CA LYS A 175 13.94 18.42 1.36
C LYS A 175 15.21 17.72 0.88
N VAL A 176 15.08 16.79 -0.04
CA VAL A 176 16.21 16.02 -0.61
C VAL A 176 16.48 16.34 -2.08
N GLY A 177 15.90 17.42 -2.59
CA GLY A 177 16.18 17.96 -3.92
C GLY A 177 15.62 17.13 -5.08
N ARG A 178 14.57 16.29 -4.84
CA ARG A 178 13.91 15.50 -5.90
C ARG A 178 12.47 15.96 -6.16
N SER A 179 11.92 15.56 -7.29
CA SER A 179 10.52 15.79 -7.64
C SER A 179 9.62 14.74 -6.98
N ALA A 180 8.46 15.15 -6.46
CA ALA A 180 7.43 14.21 -6.05
C ALA A 180 6.81 13.46 -7.25
N ALA A 181 6.99 13.95 -8.47
CA ALA A 181 6.56 13.25 -9.68
C ALA A 181 7.39 11.98 -9.96
N ASP A 182 8.58 11.85 -9.35
CA ASP A 182 9.42 10.66 -9.46
C ASP A 182 8.92 9.50 -8.56
N LEU A 183 7.93 9.78 -7.69
CA LEU A 183 7.35 8.78 -6.80
C LEU A 183 6.24 8.00 -7.50
N GLU A 184 6.29 6.67 -7.39
CA GLU A 184 5.12 5.84 -7.70
C GLU A 184 4.03 6.06 -6.65
N LEU A 185 2.83 6.46 -7.07
CA LEU A 185 1.68 6.59 -6.18
C LEU A 185 0.70 5.43 -6.41
N ILE A 186 0.68 4.50 -5.47
CA ILE A 186 -0.08 3.26 -5.52
C ILE A 186 -1.36 3.44 -4.71
N VAL A 187 -2.51 3.57 -5.38
CA VAL A 187 -3.79 3.90 -4.74
C VAL A 187 -4.76 2.72 -4.79
N PRO A 188 -5.07 2.09 -3.66
CA PRO A 188 -6.14 1.10 -3.59
C PRO A 188 -7.50 1.80 -3.64
N SER A 189 -8.39 1.31 -4.50
CA SER A 189 -9.74 1.83 -4.68
C SER A 189 -10.80 0.80 -4.32
N PHE A 190 -11.82 1.22 -3.58
CA PHE A 190 -13.05 0.46 -3.42
C PHE A 190 -13.88 0.65 -4.69
N ALA A 191 -13.83 -0.35 -5.56
CA ALA A 191 -14.65 -0.40 -6.77
C ALA A 191 -15.81 -1.39 -6.56
N ALA A 192 -17.01 -0.96 -6.88
CA ALA A 192 -18.25 -1.72 -6.78
C ALA A 192 -18.90 -1.87 -8.17
N PRO A 193 -18.27 -2.63 -9.10
CA PRO A 193 -18.86 -2.86 -10.41
C PRO A 193 -19.92 -3.94 -10.35
N GLY A 194 -20.91 -3.87 -11.24
CA GLY A 194 -21.91 -4.92 -11.40
C GLY A 194 -22.68 -4.81 -12.70
N SER A 195 -23.32 -5.93 -13.14
CA SER A 195 -24.26 -5.95 -14.26
C SER A 195 -25.70 -5.73 -13.80
N THR A 196 -25.93 -5.84 -12.50
CA THR A 196 -27.22 -5.60 -11.85
C THR A 196 -27.02 -4.72 -10.62
N SER A 197 -28.10 -4.04 -10.22
CA SER A 197 -28.10 -3.23 -8.97
C SER A 197 -27.77 -4.08 -7.74
N GLU A 198 -28.13 -5.36 -7.74
CA GLU A 198 -27.83 -6.28 -6.63
C GLU A 198 -26.31 -6.56 -6.53
N GLU A 199 -25.66 -6.82 -7.65
CA GLU A 199 -24.19 -7.00 -7.69
C GLU A 199 -23.47 -5.74 -7.22
N VAL A 200 -23.85 -4.57 -7.71
CA VAL A 200 -23.30 -3.28 -7.28
C VAL A 200 -23.50 -3.08 -5.78
N ASN A 201 -24.71 -3.29 -5.27
CA ASN A 201 -25.02 -3.11 -3.84
C ASN A 201 -24.23 -4.08 -2.96
N GLN A 202 -23.98 -5.31 -3.39
CA GLN A 202 -23.17 -6.26 -2.63
C GLN A 202 -21.75 -5.71 -2.40
N TRP A 203 -21.11 -5.15 -3.43
CA TRP A 203 -19.78 -4.56 -3.29
C TRP A 203 -19.80 -3.24 -2.51
N ARG A 204 -20.86 -2.43 -2.67
CA ARG A 204 -21.06 -1.20 -1.89
C ARG A 204 -21.12 -1.51 -0.39
N GLU A 205 -21.91 -2.51 0.01
CA GLU A 205 -22.00 -2.90 1.42
C GLU A 205 -20.67 -3.45 1.95
N MET A 206 -19.92 -4.18 1.14
CA MET A 206 -18.56 -4.56 1.52
C MET A 206 -17.63 -3.35 1.68
N ALA A 207 -17.74 -2.34 0.82
CA ALA A 207 -16.98 -1.10 0.94
C ALA A 207 -17.39 -0.35 2.22
N ARG A 208 -18.70 -0.25 2.53
CA ARG A 208 -19.24 0.34 3.75
C ARG A 208 -18.60 -0.28 5.00
N MET A 209 -18.57 -1.59 5.06
CA MET A 209 -17.92 -2.33 6.14
C MET A 209 -16.42 -2.03 6.24
N GLN A 210 -15.70 -1.93 5.10
CA GLN A 210 -14.28 -1.59 5.11
C GLN A 210 -14.02 -0.15 5.54
N VAL A 211 -14.84 0.80 5.07
CA VAL A 211 -14.79 2.20 5.51
C VAL A 211 -15.02 2.30 7.02
N ALA A 212 -16.05 1.64 7.54
CA ALA A 212 -16.32 1.59 8.98
C ALA A 212 -15.17 0.93 9.76
N PHE A 213 -14.64 -0.19 9.27
CA PHE A 213 -13.52 -0.88 9.91
C PHE A 213 -12.27 0.00 10.00
N TYR A 214 -11.83 0.59 8.89
CA TYR A 214 -10.68 1.48 8.89
C TYR A 214 -10.97 2.79 9.63
N GLY A 215 -12.17 3.32 9.47
CA GLY A 215 -12.64 4.54 10.12
C GLY A 215 -12.72 4.44 11.65
N SER A 216 -12.69 3.23 12.23
CA SER A 216 -12.57 3.03 13.67
C SER A 216 -11.17 3.33 14.22
N THR A 217 -10.18 3.56 13.37
CA THR A 217 -8.80 3.86 13.78
C THR A 217 -8.66 5.35 14.09
N PRO A 218 -8.30 5.76 15.32
CA PRO A 218 -8.26 7.18 15.70
C PRO A 218 -7.34 8.02 14.82
N ASN A 219 -6.22 7.46 14.39
CA ASN A 219 -5.24 8.16 13.56
C ASN A 219 -5.76 8.49 12.15
N TYR A 220 -6.94 8.02 11.76
CA TYR A 220 -7.58 8.30 10.47
C TYR A 220 -8.79 9.23 10.58
N ALA A 221 -9.12 9.72 11.79
CA ALA A 221 -10.27 10.61 12.03
C ALA A 221 -10.23 11.86 11.15
N PHE A 222 -9.05 12.45 10.97
CA PHE A 222 -8.84 13.66 10.18
C PHE A 222 -9.33 13.51 8.71
N ILE A 223 -9.38 12.31 8.15
CA ILE A 223 -9.88 12.06 6.80
C ILE A 223 -11.39 12.37 6.74
N PHE A 224 -12.14 12.00 7.77
CA PHE A 224 -13.56 12.37 7.88
C PHE A 224 -13.75 13.85 8.18
N ASP A 225 -12.87 14.44 9.01
CA ASP A 225 -12.91 15.86 9.31
C ASP A 225 -12.72 16.71 8.05
N GLN A 226 -11.82 16.31 7.14
CA GLN A 226 -11.63 16.93 5.83
C GLN A 226 -12.87 16.86 4.92
N LEU A 227 -13.72 15.84 5.10
CA LEU A 227 -15.00 15.71 4.40
C LEU A 227 -16.16 16.48 5.10
N GLY A 228 -15.87 17.25 6.14
CA GLY A 228 -16.91 17.94 6.92
C GLY A 228 -17.76 17.00 7.77
N ARG A 229 -17.24 15.80 8.09
CA ARG A 229 -17.94 14.76 8.88
C ARG A 229 -17.21 14.49 10.23
N PRO A 230 -16.97 15.52 11.08
CA PRO A 230 -16.26 15.33 12.34
C PRO A 230 -17.02 14.39 13.28
N GLY A 231 -16.28 13.74 14.17
CA GLY A 231 -16.85 12.78 15.14
C GLY A 231 -17.29 11.44 14.53
N THR A 232 -17.04 11.19 13.25
CA THR A 232 -17.40 9.91 12.59
C THR A 232 -16.62 8.75 13.19
N THR A 233 -15.32 8.90 13.40
CA THR A 233 -14.48 7.87 14.03
C THR A 233 -15.00 7.51 15.43
N GLU A 234 -15.36 8.49 16.23
CA GLU A 234 -15.87 8.28 17.60
C GLU A 234 -17.19 7.49 17.57
N ARG A 235 -18.12 7.83 16.68
CA ARG A 235 -19.39 7.11 16.50
C ARG A 235 -19.15 5.66 16.09
N ILE A 236 -18.28 5.41 15.12
CA ILE A 236 -17.90 4.06 14.68
C ILE A 236 -17.30 3.26 15.84
N ARG A 237 -16.38 3.87 16.60
CA ARG A 237 -15.73 3.23 17.77
C ARG A 237 -16.70 2.91 18.90
N ALA A 238 -17.67 3.77 19.15
CA ALA A 238 -18.70 3.51 20.14
C ALA A 238 -19.49 2.23 19.79
N LYS A 239 -19.87 2.08 18.53
CA LYS A 239 -20.54 0.88 18.01
C LYS A 239 -19.63 -0.36 18.07
N GLN A 240 -18.37 -0.23 17.69
CA GLN A 240 -17.38 -1.30 17.77
C GLN A 240 -17.20 -1.82 19.18
N LYS A 241 -17.09 -0.92 20.18
CA LYS A 241 -16.96 -1.28 21.60
C LYS A 241 -18.20 -1.99 22.14
N ALA A 242 -19.38 -1.64 21.61
CA ALA A 242 -20.64 -2.29 21.95
C ALA A 242 -20.85 -3.64 21.23
N GLY A 243 -19.94 -4.07 20.35
CA GLY A 243 -20.10 -5.26 19.52
C GLY A 243 -21.16 -5.12 18.41
N ASP A 244 -21.65 -3.90 18.17
CA ASP A 244 -22.68 -3.58 17.19
C ASP A 244 -22.05 -3.38 15.81
N ILE A 245 -21.75 -4.48 15.13
CA ILE A 245 -21.08 -4.45 13.80
C ILE A 245 -21.99 -3.82 12.73
N ALA A 246 -23.29 -4.11 12.78
CA ALA A 246 -24.26 -3.49 11.85
C ALA A 246 -24.35 -1.98 12.10
N GLY A 247 -24.39 -1.56 13.35
CA GLY A 247 -24.36 -0.15 13.73
C GLY A 247 -23.06 0.56 13.34
N MET A 248 -21.91 -0.11 13.33
CA MET A 248 -20.67 0.45 12.78
C MET A 248 -20.84 0.81 11.30
N ALA A 249 -21.36 -0.12 10.51
CA ALA A 249 -21.59 0.12 9.08
C ALA A 249 -22.61 1.24 8.86
N ALA A 250 -23.68 1.29 9.66
CA ALA A 250 -24.75 2.31 9.53
C ALA A 250 -24.29 3.75 9.83
N VAL A 251 -23.14 3.95 10.51
CA VAL A 251 -22.54 5.28 10.65
C VAL A 251 -22.05 5.84 9.30
N VAL A 252 -21.73 4.97 8.35
CA VAL A 252 -21.30 5.33 7.01
C VAL A 252 -22.56 5.34 6.12
N ASP A 253 -23.22 6.48 6.02
CA ASP A 253 -24.36 6.68 5.11
C ASP A 253 -23.94 6.61 3.64
N ASP A 254 -24.90 6.64 2.70
CA ASP A 254 -24.61 6.51 1.28
C ASP A 254 -23.79 7.68 0.74
N GLU A 255 -24.05 8.90 1.20
CA GLU A 255 -23.31 10.09 0.80
C GLU A 255 -21.83 9.97 1.20
N LEU A 256 -21.57 9.58 2.44
CA LEU A 256 -20.20 9.36 2.91
C LEU A 256 -19.53 8.17 2.20
N LEU A 257 -20.30 7.09 1.91
CA LEU A 257 -19.75 5.95 1.18
C LEU A 257 -19.32 6.32 -0.23
N ASP A 258 -20.04 7.20 -0.93
CA ASP A 258 -19.75 7.62 -2.30
C ASP A 258 -18.44 8.43 -2.40
N GLU A 259 -17.97 9.04 -1.30
CA GLU A 259 -16.63 9.64 -1.24
C GLU A 259 -15.52 8.59 -1.39
N PHE A 260 -15.72 7.40 -0.86
CA PHE A 260 -14.72 6.33 -0.81
C PHE A 260 -14.89 5.26 -1.88
N CYS A 261 -16.13 4.98 -2.30
CA CYS A 261 -16.48 3.87 -3.18
C CYS A 261 -16.90 4.36 -4.56
N ILE A 262 -16.32 3.76 -5.59
CA ILE A 262 -16.72 4.00 -6.99
C ILE A 262 -17.62 2.86 -7.42
N SER A 263 -18.88 3.15 -7.73
CA SER A 263 -19.91 2.16 -8.05
C SER A 263 -20.59 2.44 -9.37
N GLY A 264 -21.09 1.42 -10.04
CA GLY A 264 -21.82 1.52 -11.30
C GLY A 264 -21.74 0.24 -12.10
N ASP A 265 -22.15 0.29 -13.37
CA ASP A 265 -21.86 -0.79 -14.27
C ASP A 265 -20.34 -0.89 -14.54
N TRP A 266 -19.92 -1.96 -15.22
CA TRP A 266 -18.48 -2.24 -15.43
C TRP A 266 -17.79 -1.14 -16.24
N ALA A 267 -18.45 -0.55 -17.23
CA ALA A 267 -17.92 0.53 -18.05
C ALA A 267 -17.86 1.84 -17.29
N ASP A 268 -18.95 2.22 -16.60
CA ASP A 268 -19.01 3.40 -15.74
C ASP A 268 -17.90 3.40 -14.69
N VAL A 269 -17.62 2.25 -14.08
CA VAL A 269 -16.55 2.12 -13.06
C VAL A 269 -15.18 2.38 -13.67
N VAL A 270 -14.91 1.94 -14.91
CA VAL A 270 -13.65 2.26 -15.62
C VAL A 270 -13.50 3.77 -15.79
N ASP A 271 -14.51 4.43 -16.29
CA ASP A 271 -14.50 5.88 -16.55
C ASP A 271 -14.34 6.69 -15.25
N ARG A 272 -15.08 6.32 -14.22
CA ARG A 272 -15.01 6.98 -12.90
C ARG A 272 -13.67 6.77 -12.21
N LEU A 273 -13.08 5.57 -12.27
CA LEU A 273 -11.74 5.29 -11.74
C LEU A 273 -10.69 6.10 -12.50
N SER A 274 -10.75 6.08 -13.83
CA SER A 274 -9.85 6.85 -14.68
C SER A 274 -9.92 8.34 -14.37
N ASN A 275 -11.12 8.91 -14.28
CA ASN A 275 -11.31 10.33 -13.98
C ASN A 275 -10.86 10.69 -12.55
N ARG A 276 -11.13 9.85 -11.55
CA ARG A 276 -10.72 10.09 -10.15
C ARG A 276 -9.21 10.11 -9.97
N TYR A 277 -8.50 9.22 -10.65
CA TYR A 277 -7.07 9.01 -10.40
C TYR A 277 -6.15 9.51 -11.51
N ARG A 278 -6.70 10.06 -12.61
CA ARG A 278 -5.91 10.67 -13.69
C ARG A 278 -4.98 11.75 -13.15
N ASN A 279 -3.71 11.68 -13.53
CA ASN A 279 -2.64 12.58 -13.09
C ASN A 279 -2.36 12.57 -11.57
N VAL A 280 -2.92 11.61 -10.84
CA VAL A 280 -2.71 11.45 -9.39
C VAL A 280 -2.02 10.12 -9.10
N ALA A 281 -2.63 9.01 -9.51
CA ALA A 281 -2.08 7.67 -9.25
C ALA A 281 -1.26 7.16 -10.43
N THR A 282 -0.11 6.58 -10.16
CA THR A 282 0.64 5.81 -11.16
C THR A 282 0.12 4.37 -11.26
N ARG A 283 -0.43 3.85 -10.14
CA ARG A 283 -1.04 2.51 -10.09
C ARG A 283 -2.34 2.54 -9.27
N VAL A 284 -3.41 1.97 -9.83
CA VAL A 284 -4.67 1.73 -9.11
C VAL A 284 -4.77 0.26 -8.74
N VAL A 285 -5.05 -0.03 -7.47
CA VAL A 285 -5.27 -1.38 -6.97
C VAL A 285 -6.76 -1.60 -6.75
N LEU A 286 -7.35 -2.52 -7.51
CA LEU A 286 -8.75 -2.92 -7.36
C LEU A 286 -8.90 -3.75 -6.08
N TYR A 287 -9.35 -3.10 -5.00
CA TYR A 287 -9.29 -3.64 -3.64
C TYR A 287 -10.01 -4.98 -3.48
N PHE A 288 -11.15 -5.14 -4.16
CA PHE A 288 -12.00 -6.33 -4.03
C PHE A 288 -11.72 -7.43 -5.05
N ALA A 289 -10.91 -7.20 -6.08
CA ALA A 289 -10.67 -8.18 -7.14
C ALA A 289 -10.21 -9.56 -6.63
N GLY A 290 -9.26 -9.57 -5.68
CA GLY A 290 -8.80 -10.80 -5.06
C GLY A 290 -9.86 -11.51 -4.19
N MET A 291 -10.77 -10.75 -3.58
CA MET A 291 -11.89 -11.32 -2.80
C MET A 291 -12.98 -11.87 -3.72
N ALA A 292 -13.26 -11.17 -4.84
CA ALA A 292 -14.18 -11.65 -5.86
C ALA A 292 -13.74 -13.02 -6.38
N TRP A 293 -12.48 -13.13 -6.79
CA TRP A 293 -11.91 -14.40 -7.27
C TRP A 293 -11.92 -15.51 -6.22
N ALA A 294 -11.69 -15.20 -4.95
CA ALA A 294 -11.72 -16.19 -3.88
C ALA A 294 -13.13 -16.76 -3.63
N ARG A 295 -14.17 -15.97 -3.95
CA ARG A 295 -15.58 -16.38 -3.84
C ARG A 295 -16.08 -17.10 -5.10
N ASP A 296 -15.74 -16.56 -6.26
CA ASP A 296 -16.14 -17.08 -7.55
C ASP A 296 -14.98 -16.91 -8.55
N ARG A 297 -14.43 -18.04 -9.00
CA ARG A 297 -13.31 -18.03 -9.94
C ARG A 297 -13.67 -17.47 -11.32
N THR A 298 -14.95 -17.46 -11.69
CA THR A 298 -15.43 -16.88 -12.95
C THR A 298 -15.39 -15.35 -12.92
N ALA A 299 -15.45 -14.73 -11.73
CA ALA A 299 -15.34 -13.29 -11.57
C ALA A 299 -13.98 -12.74 -12.02
N LEU A 300 -12.93 -13.56 -12.05
CA LEU A 300 -11.58 -13.12 -12.43
C LEU A 300 -11.56 -12.52 -13.85
N GLY A 301 -12.30 -13.09 -14.79
CA GLY A 301 -12.38 -12.59 -16.18
C GLY A 301 -12.83 -11.12 -16.22
N ARG A 302 -13.97 -10.80 -15.62
CA ARG A 302 -14.53 -9.43 -15.62
C ARG A 302 -13.64 -8.43 -14.88
N TRP A 303 -13.07 -8.79 -13.73
CA TRP A 303 -12.13 -7.94 -13.02
C TRP A 303 -10.82 -7.73 -13.80
N GLY A 304 -10.38 -8.75 -14.55
CA GLY A 304 -9.26 -8.66 -15.48
C GLY A 304 -9.54 -7.71 -16.65
N GLU A 305 -10.73 -7.81 -17.26
CA GLU A 305 -11.18 -6.91 -18.33
C GLU A 305 -11.24 -5.45 -17.85
N LEU A 306 -11.78 -5.20 -16.64
CA LEU A 306 -11.78 -3.87 -16.03
C LEU A 306 -10.35 -3.34 -15.84
N ALA A 307 -9.42 -4.17 -15.35
CA ALA A 307 -8.03 -3.78 -15.16
C ALA A 307 -7.34 -3.47 -16.50
N LEU A 308 -7.61 -4.25 -17.56
CA LEU A 308 -7.10 -4.00 -18.90
C LEU A 308 -7.68 -2.72 -19.51
N ALA A 309 -8.98 -2.46 -19.33
CA ALA A 309 -9.63 -1.25 -19.78
C ALA A 309 -9.03 0.00 -19.10
N LEU A 310 -8.81 -0.03 -17.78
CA LEU A 310 -8.13 1.04 -17.07
C LEU A 310 -6.72 1.32 -17.61
N ARG A 311 -5.96 0.27 -17.95
CA ARG A 311 -4.62 0.42 -18.53
C ARG A 311 -4.67 1.07 -19.91
N ALA A 312 -5.71 0.81 -20.70
CA ALA A 312 -5.88 1.37 -22.05
C ALA A 312 -6.20 2.87 -22.05
N VAL A 313 -6.98 3.33 -21.06
CA VAL A 313 -7.36 4.78 -20.95
C VAL A 313 -6.35 5.63 -20.19
N SER A 314 -5.41 5.00 -19.52
CA SER A 314 -4.30 5.66 -18.81
C SER A 314 -2.99 5.04 -19.28
N PRO A 315 -2.53 5.34 -20.53
CA PRO A 315 -1.28 4.79 -20.99
C PRO A 315 -0.14 5.21 -20.05
N PRO A 316 0.87 4.37 -19.84
CA PRO A 316 2.00 4.73 -19.02
C PRO A 316 2.62 6.01 -19.61
N THR A 317 2.78 7.01 -18.76
CA THR A 317 3.63 8.17 -19.06
C THR A 317 5.03 7.63 -19.26
N GLY A 318 5.53 7.67 -20.51
CA GLY A 318 6.85 7.20 -20.91
C GLY A 318 7.97 7.93 -20.21
#